data_24b85250f9047a20ede4feeb862688e4
#
_entry.id   24b85250f9047a20ede4feeb862688e4
#
_cell.length_a   1.000
_cell.length_b   1.000
_cell.length_c   1.000
_cell.angle_alpha   90.00
_cell.angle_beta   90.00
_cell.angle_gamma   90.00
#
_symmetry.space_group_name_H-M   'P 1'
#
loop_
_entity.id
_entity.type
_entity.pdbx_description
1 polymer ?
#
loop_
_entity_poly.entity_id
_entity_poly.type
_entity_poly.pdbx_seq_one_letter_code
_entity_poly.pdbx_strand_id
1 'polypeptide(L)'
;MKYGVIYYTRTNNSKRVAEKISNKLSCELIQIRDNINWKGIVGYIKAGFYSMTDKHVDIEFLGNLDGVEETIIVGPLWAGGLAPSLKTLLSQFPRDKVHLVVTSIESQVEDRSGYLSVHHISSKAGNEDVVIEDLVDSLLNT
;
A
#
# COMPACT_ATOMS: atom_id res chain seq x y z
N MET A 1 21.10 -2.27 2.73
CA MET A 1 19.84 -2.69 2.05
C MET A 1 19.18 -1.48 1.41
N LYS A 2 18.84 -1.58 0.14
CA LYS A 2 18.17 -0.48 -0.55
C LYS A 2 16.66 -0.71 -0.55
N TYR A 3 15.92 0.20 0.08
CA TYR A 3 14.46 0.19 0.13
C TYR A 3 13.87 1.13 -0.92
N GLY A 4 12.61 0.85 -1.32
CA GLY A 4 11.79 1.75 -2.09
C GLY A 4 10.36 1.69 -1.58
N VAL A 5 9.68 2.82 -1.58
CA VAL A 5 8.26 2.91 -1.18
C VAL A 5 7.42 3.10 -2.43
N ILE A 6 6.43 2.22 -2.61
CA ILE A 6 5.47 2.29 -3.70
C ILE A 6 4.08 2.45 -3.09
N TYR A 7 3.29 3.38 -3.61
CA TYR A 7 1.96 3.58 -3.06
C TYR A 7 0.89 3.79 -4.13
N TYR A 8 -0.32 3.37 -3.77
CA TYR A 8 -1.56 3.72 -4.44
C TYR A 8 -2.44 4.48 -3.46
N THR A 9 -3.04 5.58 -3.89
CA THR A 9 -3.92 6.37 -3.05
C THR A 9 -5.17 6.83 -3.80
N ARG A 10 -6.29 6.90 -3.07
CA ARG A 10 -7.53 7.48 -3.58
C ARG A 10 -7.84 8.81 -2.90
N THR A 11 -7.58 8.89 -1.59
CA THR A 11 -7.97 10.04 -0.75
C THR A 11 -6.77 10.72 -0.10
N ASN A 12 -5.56 10.44 -0.60
CA ASN A 12 -4.28 10.95 -0.10
C ASN A 12 -3.85 10.42 1.28
N ASN A 13 -4.60 9.51 1.90
CA ASN A 13 -4.18 8.90 3.16
C ASN A 13 -2.95 8.01 2.98
N SER A 14 -2.98 7.12 1.99
CA SER A 14 -1.84 6.26 1.68
C SER A 14 -0.65 7.06 1.18
N LYS A 15 -0.88 8.15 0.43
CA LYS A 15 0.17 9.07 0.00
C LYS A 15 0.90 9.68 1.20
N ARG A 16 0.16 10.19 2.17
CA ARG A 16 0.75 10.79 3.38
C ARG A 16 1.61 9.77 4.13
N VAL A 17 1.09 8.56 4.32
CA VAL A 17 1.81 7.48 5.00
C VAL A 17 3.08 7.12 4.23
N ALA A 18 2.99 6.95 2.93
CA ALA A 18 4.12 6.61 2.07
C ALA A 18 5.22 7.69 2.12
N GLU A 19 4.82 8.96 2.08
CA GLU A 19 5.75 10.07 2.17
C GLU A 19 6.49 10.07 3.51
N LYS A 20 5.78 9.85 4.62
CA LYS A 20 6.39 9.77 5.95
C LYS A 20 7.44 8.64 6.02
N ILE A 21 7.12 7.47 5.49
CA ILE A 21 8.03 6.33 5.48
C ILE A 21 9.26 6.61 4.62
N SER A 22 9.06 7.10 3.40
CA SER A 22 10.18 7.37 2.49
C SER A 22 11.11 8.45 3.03
N ASN A 23 10.56 9.48 3.68
CA ASN A 23 11.37 10.53 4.30
C ASN A 23 12.22 9.98 5.45
N LYS A 24 11.64 9.13 6.30
CA LYS A 24 12.36 8.54 7.43
C LYS A 24 13.45 7.56 7.00
N LEU A 25 13.23 6.86 5.89
CA LEU A 25 14.21 5.92 5.32
C LEU A 25 15.15 6.56 4.30
N SER A 26 14.89 7.80 3.89
CA SER A 26 15.64 8.49 2.83
C SER A 26 15.73 7.65 1.56
N CYS A 27 14.60 7.10 1.13
CA CYS A 27 14.54 6.22 -0.02
C CYS A 27 13.58 6.73 -1.11
N GLU A 28 13.58 6.06 -2.26
CA GLU A 28 12.73 6.41 -3.39
C GLU A 28 11.26 6.26 -3.03
N LEU A 29 10.45 7.17 -3.56
CA LEU A 29 8.99 7.17 -3.40
C LEU A 29 8.35 7.12 -4.78
N ILE A 30 7.56 6.10 -5.03
CA ILE A 30 6.94 5.85 -6.33
C ILE A 30 5.44 5.73 -6.18
N GLN A 31 4.71 6.52 -6.95
CA GLN A 31 3.26 6.42 -7.04
C GLN A 31 2.88 5.48 -8.18
N ILE A 32 1.85 4.67 -7.98
CA ILE A 32 1.13 4.04 -9.07
C ILE A 32 -0.24 4.69 -9.23
N ARG A 33 -0.77 4.66 -10.43
CA ARG A 33 -2.13 5.12 -10.71
C ARG A 33 -2.82 4.20 -11.71
N ASP A 34 -4.15 4.23 -11.69
CA ASP A 34 -4.98 3.53 -12.65
C ASP A 34 -5.79 4.53 -13.47
N ASN A 35 -6.53 4.01 -14.46
CA ASN A 35 -7.36 4.83 -15.34
C ASN A 35 -8.84 4.79 -14.96
N ILE A 36 -9.18 4.25 -13.79
CA ILE A 36 -10.56 4.06 -13.37
C ILE A 36 -11.03 5.24 -12.53
N ASN A 37 -12.24 5.73 -12.83
CA ASN A 37 -12.86 6.77 -12.03
C ASN A 37 -13.59 6.12 -10.85
N TRP A 38 -13.03 6.25 -9.65
CA TRP A 38 -13.60 5.72 -8.41
C TRP A 38 -14.46 6.72 -7.66
N LYS A 39 -14.73 7.89 -8.25
CA LYS A 39 -15.46 8.97 -7.56
C LYS A 39 -16.96 8.73 -7.54
N GLY A 40 -17.65 9.22 -6.48
CA GLY A 40 -19.08 9.18 -6.34
C GLY A 40 -19.63 7.79 -6.00
N ILE A 41 -20.95 7.66 -6.08
CA ILE A 41 -21.65 6.41 -5.73
C ILE A 41 -21.27 5.29 -6.70
N VAL A 42 -21.19 5.59 -7.99
CA VAL A 42 -20.81 4.60 -9.00
C VAL A 42 -19.39 4.09 -8.75
N GLY A 43 -18.47 4.99 -8.41
CA GLY A 43 -17.10 4.61 -8.07
C GLY A 43 -17.04 3.74 -6.81
N TYR A 44 -17.85 4.04 -5.81
CA TYR A 44 -17.92 3.24 -4.59
C TYR A 44 -18.40 1.80 -4.89
N ILE A 45 -19.44 1.66 -5.71
CA ILE A 45 -19.95 0.35 -6.11
C ILE A 45 -18.91 -0.43 -6.92
N LYS A 46 -18.22 0.24 -7.88
CA LYS A 46 -17.13 -0.38 -8.64
C LYS A 46 -16.01 -0.85 -7.71
N ALA A 47 -15.61 -0.03 -6.75
CA ALA A 47 -14.55 -0.37 -5.80
C ALA A 47 -14.89 -1.66 -5.04
N GLY A 48 -16.11 -1.79 -4.53
CA GLY A 48 -16.56 -3.00 -3.88
C GLY A 48 -16.53 -4.21 -4.80
N PHE A 49 -17.05 -4.07 -6.02
CA PHE A 49 -17.09 -5.15 -7.00
C PHE A 49 -15.67 -5.62 -7.36
N TYR A 50 -14.76 -4.71 -7.72
CA TYR A 50 -13.39 -5.06 -8.09
C TYR A 50 -12.61 -5.67 -6.92
N SER A 51 -12.81 -5.16 -5.70
CA SER A 51 -12.14 -5.69 -4.52
C SER A 51 -12.58 -7.11 -4.18
N MET A 52 -13.83 -7.48 -4.50
CA MET A 52 -14.37 -8.80 -4.22
C MET A 52 -14.11 -9.83 -5.32
N THR A 53 -13.90 -9.39 -6.56
CA THR A 53 -13.87 -10.30 -7.72
C THR A 53 -12.48 -10.57 -8.27
N ASP A 54 -11.43 -10.03 -7.66
CA ASP A 54 -10.03 -10.17 -8.14
C ASP A 54 -9.82 -9.73 -9.60
N LYS A 55 -10.67 -8.85 -10.10
CA LYS A 55 -10.53 -8.35 -11.45
C LYS A 55 -9.28 -7.51 -11.59
N HIS A 56 -8.45 -7.82 -12.59
CA HIS A 56 -7.22 -7.06 -12.86
C HIS A 56 -7.51 -5.64 -13.33
N VAL A 57 -6.70 -4.71 -12.86
CA VAL A 57 -6.72 -3.31 -13.24
C VAL A 57 -5.34 -2.94 -13.78
N ASP A 58 -5.30 -2.24 -14.90
CA ASP A 58 -4.03 -1.75 -15.43
C ASP A 58 -3.49 -0.62 -14.56
N ILE A 59 -2.19 -0.70 -14.23
CA ILE A 59 -1.52 0.31 -13.41
C ILE A 59 -0.31 0.87 -14.13
N GLU A 60 0.03 2.12 -13.81
CA GLU A 60 1.19 2.81 -14.32
C GLU A 60 2.10 3.22 -13.16
N PHE A 61 3.40 2.93 -13.28
CA PHE A 61 4.41 3.34 -12.29
C PHE A 61 4.94 4.72 -12.66
N LEU A 62 4.94 5.64 -11.69
CA LEU A 62 5.46 6.99 -11.87
C LEU A 62 6.83 7.11 -11.20
N GLY A 63 7.77 6.30 -11.64
CA GLY A 63 9.13 6.30 -11.08
C GLY A 63 9.90 5.06 -11.46
N ASN A 64 11.08 4.91 -10.84
CA ASN A 64 12.05 3.87 -11.15
C ASN A 64 12.49 3.13 -9.88
N LEU A 65 12.52 1.81 -9.95
CA LEU A 65 12.88 0.92 -8.84
C LEU A 65 14.28 0.30 -8.98
N ASP A 66 15.13 0.85 -9.82
CA ASP A 66 16.46 0.27 -10.07
C ASP A 66 17.26 0.13 -8.78
N GLY A 67 17.74 -1.08 -8.53
CA GLY A 67 18.57 -1.41 -7.37
C GLY A 67 17.80 -1.58 -6.06
N VAL A 68 16.48 -1.44 -6.05
CA VAL A 68 15.67 -1.69 -4.86
C VAL A 68 15.64 -3.18 -4.55
N GLU A 69 15.97 -3.53 -3.30
CA GLU A 69 16.04 -4.91 -2.84
C GLU A 69 14.78 -5.36 -2.11
N GLU A 70 14.20 -4.45 -1.31
CA GLU A 70 12.93 -4.68 -0.62
C GLU A 70 12.01 -3.49 -0.84
N THR A 71 10.73 -3.76 -1.04
CA THR A 71 9.73 -2.72 -1.26
C THR A 71 8.80 -2.60 -0.07
N ILE A 72 8.45 -1.35 0.26
CA ILE A 72 7.37 -1.05 1.20
C ILE A 72 6.19 -0.62 0.35
N ILE A 73 5.13 -1.41 0.31
CA ILE A 73 3.96 -1.14 -0.52
C ILE A 73 2.84 -0.63 0.37
N VAL A 74 2.34 0.57 0.06
CA VAL A 74 1.33 1.27 0.86
C VAL A 74 0.07 1.47 0.02
N GLY A 75 -1.07 1.10 0.56
CA GLY A 75 -2.32 1.30 -0.14
C GLY A 75 -3.55 1.10 0.74
N PRO A 76 -4.72 1.50 0.22
CA PRO A 76 -5.95 1.43 1.00
C PRO A 76 -6.58 0.04 0.99
N LEU A 77 -7.21 -0.30 2.12
CA LEU A 77 -8.09 -1.45 2.25
C LEU A 77 -9.53 -0.93 2.17
N TRP A 78 -10.27 -1.40 1.18
CA TRP A 78 -11.65 -1.01 0.94
C TRP A 78 -12.64 -2.04 1.51
N ALA A 79 -13.94 -1.77 1.44
CA ALA A 79 -14.96 -2.62 2.04
C ALA A 79 -14.93 -4.07 1.56
N GLY A 80 -14.52 -4.32 0.32
CA GLY A 80 -14.42 -5.67 -0.24
C GLY A 80 -13.03 -6.30 -0.14
N GLY A 81 -12.06 -5.65 0.51
CA GLY A 81 -10.67 -6.10 0.60
C GLY A 81 -9.68 -5.07 0.09
N LEU A 82 -8.50 -5.51 -0.32
CA LEU A 82 -7.49 -4.61 -0.89
C LEU A 82 -8.03 -3.88 -2.12
N ALA A 83 -7.69 -2.60 -2.27
CA ALA A 83 -8.03 -1.85 -3.47
C ALA A 83 -7.54 -2.59 -4.72
N PRO A 84 -8.31 -2.59 -5.83
CA PRO A 84 -7.96 -3.36 -7.01
C PRO A 84 -6.58 -3.05 -7.57
N SER A 85 -6.20 -1.78 -7.64
CA SER A 85 -4.88 -1.38 -8.12
C SER A 85 -3.78 -1.86 -7.19
N LEU A 86 -4.04 -1.93 -5.88
CA LEU A 86 -3.12 -2.49 -4.90
C LEU A 86 -2.96 -4.00 -5.10
N LYS A 87 -4.03 -4.72 -5.37
CA LYS A 87 -3.96 -6.15 -5.70
C LYS A 87 -3.09 -6.38 -6.94
N THR A 88 -3.29 -5.60 -7.99
CA THR A 88 -2.49 -5.70 -9.20
C THR A 88 -1.02 -5.42 -8.92
N LEU A 89 -0.73 -4.38 -8.15
CA LEU A 89 0.64 -4.04 -7.76
C LEU A 89 1.29 -5.20 -7.00
N LEU A 90 0.62 -5.73 -5.99
CA LEU A 90 1.15 -6.82 -5.17
C LEU A 90 1.40 -8.10 -5.99
N SER A 91 0.62 -8.34 -7.04
CA SER A 91 0.82 -9.50 -7.91
C SER A 91 2.12 -9.44 -8.71
N GLN A 92 2.73 -8.27 -8.83
CA GLN A 92 3.96 -8.07 -9.62
C GLN A 92 5.24 -8.20 -8.79
N PHE A 93 5.13 -8.41 -7.48
CA PHE A 93 6.28 -8.53 -6.59
C PHE A 93 6.21 -9.84 -5.79
N PRO A 94 7.34 -10.52 -5.56
CA PRO A 94 7.33 -11.66 -4.65
C PRO A 94 7.08 -11.18 -3.22
N ARG A 95 6.17 -11.85 -2.52
CA ARG A 95 5.78 -11.45 -1.17
C ARG A 95 6.94 -11.40 -0.18
N ASP A 96 7.93 -12.26 -0.36
CA ASP A 96 9.11 -12.34 0.51
C ASP A 96 10.08 -11.16 0.33
N LYS A 97 9.73 -10.19 -0.53
CA LYS A 97 10.45 -8.93 -0.72
C LYS A 97 9.60 -7.71 -0.40
N VAL A 98 8.43 -7.91 0.20
CA VAL A 98 7.45 -6.85 0.41
C VAL A 98 7.10 -6.68 1.88
N HIS A 99 7.17 -5.44 2.35
CA HIS A 99 6.54 -4.98 3.59
C HIS A 99 5.22 -4.30 3.18
N LEU A 100 4.10 -4.86 3.61
CA LEU A 100 2.78 -4.34 3.25
C LEU A 100 2.24 -3.41 4.33
N VAL A 101 1.85 -2.20 3.94
CA VAL A 101 1.22 -1.22 4.84
C VAL A 101 -0.14 -0.86 4.27
N VAL A 102 -1.19 -1.15 4.99
CA VAL A 102 -2.55 -0.82 4.54
C VAL A 102 -3.18 0.25 5.42
N THR A 103 -3.93 1.13 4.79
CA THR A 103 -4.69 2.18 5.46
C THR A 103 -6.19 1.85 5.37
N SER A 104 -6.91 2.02 6.47
CA SER A 104 -8.35 1.78 6.51
C SER A 104 -8.98 2.51 7.71
N ILE A 105 -10.30 2.41 7.85
CA ILE A 105 -10.97 2.86 9.06
C ILE A 105 -10.68 1.87 10.19
N GLU A 106 -10.99 0.57 9.99
CA GLU A 106 -10.71 -0.48 10.97
C GLU A 106 -10.60 -1.89 10.37
N SER A 107 -10.47 -2.00 9.06
CA SER A 107 -10.37 -3.29 8.37
C SER A 107 -8.98 -3.90 8.49
N GLN A 108 -8.88 -5.22 8.27
CA GLN A 108 -7.61 -5.95 8.28
C GLN A 108 -7.45 -6.81 7.02
N VAL A 109 -6.20 -7.04 6.63
CA VAL A 109 -5.87 -7.94 5.53
C VAL A 109 -6.16 -9.38 5.96
N GLU A 110 -6.89 -10.12 5.12
CA GLU A 110 -7.22 -11.53 5.41
C GLU A 110 -6.02 -12.45 5.23
N ASP A 111 -5.33 -12.34 4.10
CA ASP A 111 -4.16 -13.18 3.81
C ASP A 111 -2.88 -12.42 4.04
N ARG A 112 -2.23 -12.67 5.17
CA ARG A 112 -0.98 -12.02 5.59
C ARG A 112 0.24 -12.88 5.30
N SER A 113 0.07 -14.06 4.73
CA SER A 113 1.15 -15.03 4.57
C SER A 113 2.18 -14.60 3.52
N GLY A 114 3.44 -14.90 3.78
CA GLY A 114 4.53 -14.73 2.83
C GLY A 114 5.16 -13.35 2.78
N TYR A 115 4.50 -12.30 3.28
CA TYR A 115 5.08 -10.96 3.33
C TYR A 115 6.17 -10.86 4.39
N LEU A 116 7.17 -10.01 4.16
CA LEU A 116 8.19 -9.73 5.19
C LEU A 116 7.57 -9.15 6.45
N SER A 117 6.59 -8.27 6.29
CA SER A 117 5.77 -7.77 7.39
C SER A 117 4.45 -7.21 6.85
N VAL A 118 3.44 -7.12 7.71
CA VAL A 118 2.14 -6.55 7.37
C VAL A 118 1.74 -5.59 8.49
N HIS A 119 1.43 -4.35 8.13
CA HIS A 119 1.10 -3.28 9.07
C HIS A 119 -0.26 -2.68 8.74
N HIS A 120 -1.08 -2.48 9.76
CA HIS A 120 -2.42 -1.90 9.60
C HIS A 120 -2.46 -0.52 10.26
N ILE A 121 -2.70 0.52 9.46
CA ILE A 121 -2.94 1.86 9.95
C ILE A 121 -4.45 2.10 9.93
N SER A 122 -5.02 2.25 11.12
CA SER A 122 -6.44 2.43 11.32
C SER A 122 -6.74 3.86 11.74
N SER A 123 -7.59 4.56 10.99
CA SER A 123 -8.01 5.92 11.36
C SER A 123 -8.81 5.91 12.66
N LYS A 124 -9.59 4.85 12.91
CA LYS A 124 -10.33 4.69 14.15
C LYS A 124 -9.42 4.53 15.36
N ALA A 125 -8.33 3.78 15.22
CA ALA A 125 -7.34 3.57 16.28
C ALA A 125 -6.38 4.75 16.46
N GLY A 126 -6.25 5.61 15.45
CA GLY A 126 -5.33 6.74 15.49
C GLY A 126 -3.87 6.33 15.62
N ASN A 127 -3.48 5.20 15.02
CA ASN A 127 -2.18 4.57 15.24
C ASN A 127 -1.13 4.85 14.16
N GLU A 128 -1.38 5.82 13.26
CA GLU A 128 -0.53 6.05 12.10
C GLU A 128 0.95 6.23 12.46
N ASP A 129 1.26 7.15 13.35
CA ASP A 129 2.65 7.47 13.67
C ASP A 129 3.35 6.33 14.41
N VAL A 130 2.63 5.64 15.30
CA VAL A 130 3.19 4.49 16.03
C VAL A 130 3.55 3.36 15.06
N VAL A 131 2.67 3.04 14.12
CA VAL A 131 2.90 1.98 13.14
C VAL A 131 4.08 2.33 12.23
N ILE A 132 4.14 3.58 11.75
CA ILE A 132 5.24 4.03 10.90
C ILE A 132 6.57 3.95 11.64
N GLU A 133 6.63 4.41 12.87
CA GLU A 133 7.86 4.36 13.66
C GLU A 133 8.31 2.93 13.94
N ASP A 134 7.37 2.04 14.28
CA ASP A 134 7.70 0.63 14.51
C ASP A 134 8.27 -0.03 13.26
N LEU A 135 7.69 0.24 12.10
CA LEU A 135 8.21 -0.28 10.83
C LEU A 135 9.60 0.27 10.54
N VAL A 136 9.76 1.58 10.59
CA VAL A 136 11.03 2.25 10.27
C VAL A 136 12.14 1.78 11.22
N ASP A 137 11.86 1.71 12.51
CA ASP A 137 12.83 1.23 13.50
C ASP A 137 13.26 -0.21 13.22
N SER A 138 12.32 -1.07 12.87
CA SER A 138 12.63 -2.47 12.53
C SER A 138 13.54 -2.58 11.30
N LEU A 139 13.38 -1.69 10.32
CA LEU A 139 14.19 -1.69 9.10
C LEU A 139 15.58 -1.08 9.33
N LEU A 140 15.66 -0.02 10.14
CA LEU A 140 16.93 0.66 10.40
C LEU A 140 17.83 -0.12 11.38
N ASN A 141 17.26 -1.01 12.19
CA ASN A 141 17.99 -1.76 13.21
C ASN A 141 18.33 -3.19 12.78
N THR A 142 18.22 -3.50 11.51
CA THR A 142 18.60 -4.81 10.95
C THR A 142 20.00 -4.83 10.36
#